data_f51533b485c8103c39cf0cd89a9d9eae
#
_entry.id   f51533b485c8103c39cf0cd89a9d9eae
#
_cell.length_a   1.000
_cell.length_b   1.000
_cell.length_c   1.000
_cell.angle_alpha   90.00
_cell.angle_beta   90.00
_cell.angle_gamma   90.00
#
_symmetry.space_group_name_H-M   'P 1'
#
loop_
_entity.id
_entity.type
_entity.pdbx_description
1 polymer ?
#
loop_
_entity_poly.entity_id
_entity_poly.type
_entity_poly.pdbx_seq_one_letter_code
_entity_poly.pdbx_strand_id
1 'polypeptide(L)'
;MSNRLFFILCFFVGFLIFVSCSRGEQVNQRLLRAKTLMNSFPDSSYSVLQEVPLNQLSKAEQMYYGLLLAEASDKNNFSLLPCDSLINEAVRYYDSEINHAKALMYKERIQRQMGMSKEAIGCCCTALKELGNTNKEELLIKGMIYEDLGNLYVSQLFIEKAMKMFVQAKECFTHCGYKAGISSVISNMGWNYLLEGDTLCARDYMKQDLKYVSAQQDSVAISAAYHNLSCTYEETDSILFYAKLSLAYNDRLSLKAAIMVGYSFINKEQLDSALYYFQWALADTTIETKALALYGLKDVMEESGQFQKATEYWNDYSVIMDSIYFLKTDSEVKQKVYEYEAEMKVYKERIRMEIWHCSLIVCCVLVVLFAVLGILWMKRRKDMLQLGYERDMATLQYHIASLRSEQEKGRETLSKKECEIRKMADEKAKLCNLIFEKSTIYKKIAELSLQKKGRKKQEIRVLVEEEQNILRTTIANIYRDYIIYLKEVYPKYTEDDCLFSCLSLCGWDDFTIALCFGNSDKRIVIQRRYRMKMKSSD
;
A
#
# COMPACT_ATOMS: atom_id res chain seq x y z
N MET A 1 32.28 62.17 29.49
CA MET A 1 30.90 61.66 29.16
C MET A 1 30.90 60.40 28.26
N SER A 2 31.85 60.28 27.36
CA SER A 2 31.90 59.17 26.38
C SER A 2 32.02 57.76 27.00
N ASN A 3 32.86 57.52 28.01
CA ASN A 3 33.07 56.18 28.58
C ASN A 3 31.89 55.66 29.39
N ARG A 4 31.08 56.52 30.03
CA ARG A 4 29.87 56.08 30.75
C ARG A 4 28.76 55.60 29.80
N LEU A 5 28.61 56.29 28.67
CA LEU A 5 27.63 55.91 27.63
C LEU A 5 28.00 54.56 26.98
N PHE A 6 29.30 54.32 26.73
CA PHE A 6 29.83 53.07 26.22
C PHE A 6 29.59 51.89 27.19
N PHE A 7 29.83 52.07 28.50
CA PHE A 7 29.55 51.06 29.52
C PHE A 7 28.05 50.76 29.64
N ILE A 8 27.18 51.77 29.56
CA ILE A 8 25.71 51.58 29.58
C ILE A 8 25.27 50.83 28.33
N LEU A 9 25.84 51.13 27.16
CA LEU A 9 25.52 50.45 25.90
C LEU A 9 26.00 48.98 25.94
N CYS A 10 27.20 48.69 26.43
CA CYS A 10 27.71 47.32 26.62
C CYS A 10 26.89 46.56 27.63
N PHE A 11 26.46 47.19 28.72
CA PHE A 11 25.57 46.55 29.71
C PHE A 11 24.17 46.23 29.13
N PHE A 12 23.64 47.16 28.33
CA PHE A 12 22.34 46.93 27.65
C PHE A 12 22.42 45.87 26.60
N VAL A 13 23.49 45.82 25.79
CA VAL A 13 23.75 44.75 24.83
C VAL A 13 23.99 43.41 25.53
N GLY A 14 24.78 43.38 26.60
CA GLY A 14 24.98 42.17 27.41
C GLY A 14 23.68 41.69 28.06
N PHE A 15 22.85 42.61 28.55
CA PHE A 15 21.53 42.27 29.14
C PHE A 15 20.55 41.73 28.06
N LEU A 16 20.56 42.34 26.86
CA LEU A 16 19.74 41.83 25.72
C LEU A 16 20.20 40.44 25.26
N ILE A 17 21.51 40.17 25.23
CA ILE A 17 22.05 38.84 24.93
C ILE A 17 21.69 37.85 26.01
N PHE A 18 21.78 38.22 27.31
CA PHE A 18 21.39 37.36 28.42
C PHE A 18 19.89 37.03 28.44
N VAL A 19 19.03 38.00 28.16
CA VAL A 19 17.57 37.84 28.05
C VAL A 19 17.23 36.98 26.83
N SER A 20 17.96 37.13 25.72
CA SER A 20 17.79 36.31 24.51
C SER A 20 18.23 34.86 24.76
N CYS A 21 19.37 34.62 25.43
CA CYS A 21 19.82 33.27 25.78
C CYS A 21 18.86 32.57 26.76
N SER A 22 18.37 33.26 27.81
CA SER A 22 17.47 32.67 28.77
C SER A 22 16.09 32.34 28.17
N ARG A 23 15.62 33.11 27.18
CA ARG A 23 14.38 32.80 26.46
C ARG A 23 14.52 31.61 25.54
N GLY A 24 15.63 31.48 24.79
CA GLY A 24 15.92 30.31 23.95
C GLY A 24 16.00 29.03 24.75
N GLU A 25 16.61 29.08 25.95
CA GLU A 25 16.71 27.94 26.84
C GLU A 25 15.33 27.49 27.39
N GLN A 26 14.43 28.41 27.73
CA GLN A 26 13.07 28.11 28.14
C GLN A 26 12.23 27.48 27.02
N VAL A 27 12.41 27.93 25.80
CA VAL A 27 11.67 27.39 24.65
C VAL A 27 12.15 25.97 24.32
N ASN A 28 13.46 25.75 24.38
CA ASN A 28 14.05 24.41 24.17
C ASN A 28 13.60 23.40 25.26
N GLN A 29 13.46 23.86 26.51
CA GLN A 29 12.92 23.06 27.61
C GLN A 29 11.44 22.69 27.37
N ARG A 30 10.63 23.55 26.78
CA ARG A 30 9.23 23.24 26.41
C ARG A 30 9.14 22.16 25.35
N LEU A 31 9.96 22.25 24.29
CA LEU A 31 10.00 21.21 23.24
C LEU A 31 10.44 19.86 23.83
N LEU A 32 11.44 19.87 24.69
CA LEU A 32 11.92 18.66 25.38
C LEU A 32 10.84 18.08 26.31
N ARG A 33 10.14 18.95 27.06
CA ARG A 33 9.00 18.54 27.92
C ARG A 33 7.88 17.93 27.08
N ALA A 34 7.52 18.54 25.95
CA ALA A 34 6.51 18.00 25.06
C ALA A 34 6.93 16.60 24.55
N LYS A 35 8.19 16.42 24.14
CA LYS A 35 8.72 15.12 23.73
C LYS A 35 8.62 14.07 24.85
N THR A 36 8.95 14.42 26.08
CA THR A 36 8.92 13.47 27.21
C THR A 36 7.48 13.06 27.56
N LEU A 37 6.51 13.95 27.41
CA LEU A 37 5.09 13.70 27.67
C LEU A 37 4.41 12.90 26.53
N MET A 38 4.99 12.92 25.33
CA MET A 38 4.38 12.45 24.08
C MET A 38 3.76 11.04 24.16
N ASN A 39 4.41 10.12 24.83
CA ASN A 39 3.96 8.73 24.90
C ASN A 39 2.98 8.45 26.04
N SER A 40 3.13 9.13 27.19
CA SER A 40 2.35 8.85 28.38
C SER A 40 1.15 9.80 28.54
N PHE A 41 1.29 11.02 28.06
CA PHE A 41 0.30 12.10 28.22
C PHE A 41 0.24 12.96 26.93
N PRO A 42 -0.24 12.42 25.81
CA PRO A 42 -0.25 13.12 24.52
C PRO A 42 -1.05 14.43 24.57
N ASP A 43 -2.16 14.50 25.31
CA ASP A 43 -2.97 15.72 25.53
C ASP A 43 -2.13 16.84 26.16
N SER A 44 -1.37 16.47 27.20
CA SER A 44 -0.47 17.42 27.89
C SER A 44 0.67 17.85 26.97
N SER A 45 1.19 16.93 26.16
CA SER A 45 2.22 17.23 25.14
C SER A 45 1.69 18.25 24.14
N TYR A 46 0.49 18.02 23.61
CA TYR A 46 -0.18 18.94 22.69
C TYR A 46 -0.38 20.33 23.32
N SER A 47 -0.90 20.38 24.55
CA SER A 47 -1.11 21.64 25.27
C SER A 47 0.19 22.42 25.48
N VAL A 48 1.28 21.75 25.85
CA VAL A 48 2.60 22.39 25.98
C VAL A 48 3.09 22.95 24.64
N LEU A 49 2.84 22.26 23.53
CA LEU A 49 3.24 22.71 22.20
C LEU A 49 2.44 23.95 21.76
N GLN A 50 1.15 24.06 22.12
CA GLN A 50 0.34 25.24 21.82
C GLN A 50 0.83 26.52 22.52
N GLU A 51 1.56 26.39 23.63
CA GLU A 51 2.13 27.52 24.36
C GLU A 51 3.51 27.96 23.81
N VAL A 52 4.07 27.27 22.81
CA VAL A 52 5.41 27.58 22.25
C VAL A 52 5.31 28.76 21.29
N PRO A 53 6.02 29.86 21.53
CA PRO A 53 6.02 31.02 20.64
C PRO A 53 6.90 30.76 19.41
N LEU A 54 6.27 30.45 18.27
CA LEU A 54 6.96 30.08 17.02
C LEU A 54 7.97 31.11 16.53
N ASN A 55 7.70 32.39 16.77
CA ASN A 55 8.58 33.49 16.35
C ASN A 55 9.91 33.58 17.15
N GLN A 56 10.04 32.81 18.22
CA GLN A 56 11.26 32.73 19.02
C GLN A 56 12.10 31.50 18.72
N LEU A 57 11.59 30.61 17.86
CA LEU A 57 12.28 29.38 17.45
C LEU A 57 13.25 29.66 16.29
N SER A 58 14.44 29.09 16.36
CA SER A 58 15.31 28.95 15.19
C SER A 58 14.64 28.09 14.12
N LYS A 59 15.14 28.14 12.87
CA LYS A 59 14.57 27.34 11.78
C LYS A 59 14.60 25.83 12.11
N ALA A 60 15.66 25.32 12.69
CA ALA A 60 15.77 23.94 13.12
C ALA A 60 14.72 23.56 14.17
N GLU A 61 14.52 24.43 15.17
CA GLU A 61 13.53 24.22 16.22
C GLU A 61 12.09 24.31 15.69
N GLN A 62 11.83 25.20 14.72
CA GLN A 62 10.52 25.26 14.05
C GLN A 62 10.20 23.94 13.31
N MET A 63 11.17 23.37 12.62
CA MET A 63 10.98 22.09 11.91
C MET A 63 10.76 20.95 12.92
N TYR A 64 11.54 20.93 14.00
CA TYR A 64 11.36 19.96 15.07
C TYR A 64 10.04 20.13 15.81
N TYR A 65 9.62 21.35 16.10
CA TYR A 65 8.28 21.67 16.62
C TYR A 65 7.18 21.14 15.71
N GLY A 66 7.31 21.32 14.39
CA GLY A 66 6.35 20.81 13.41
C GLY A 66 6.18 19.30 13.49
N LEU A 67 7.28 18.56 13.64
CA LEU A 67 7.24 17.10 13.82
C LEU A 67 6.57 16.71 15.14
N LEU A 68 6.89 17.39 16.24
CA LEU A 68 6.29 17.12 17.55
C LEU A 68 4.79 17.46 17.57
N LEU A 69 4.39 18.58 16.92
CA LEU A 69 3.00 18.97 16.84
C LEU A 69 2.18 17.96 16.04
N ALA A 70 2.71 17.49 14.91
CA ALA A 70 2.08 16.45 14.12
C ALA A 70 1.96 15.14 14.92
N GLU A 71 3.00 14.73 15.65
CA GLU A 71 2.97 13.55 16.51
C GLU A 71 1.95 13.67 17.64
N ALA A 72 1.88 14.82 18.31
CA ALA A 72 0.91 15.06 19.36
C ALA A 72 -0.51 15.09 18.82
N SER A 73 -0.73 15.72 17.66
CA SER A 73 -2.04 15.75 17.00
C SER A 73 -2.51 14.35 16.63
N ASP A 74 -1.62 13.55 16.04
CA ASP A 74 -1.91 12.18 15.63
C ASP A 74 -2.28 11.28 16.81
N LYS A 75 -1.52 11.35 17.91
CA LYS A 75 -1.78 10.56 19.12
C LYS A 75 -3.07 10.96 19.85
N ASN A 76 -3.54 12.19 19.66
CA ASN A 76 -4.80 12.67 20.18
C ASN A 76 -5.97 12.51 19.19
N ASN A 77 -5.76 11.88 18.06
CA ASN A 77 -6.74 11.76 16.97
C ASN A 77 -7.25 13.13 16.46
N PHE A 78 -6.42 14.16 16.53
CA PHE A 78 -6.74 15.46 15.95
C PHE A 78 -6.40 15.48 14.47
N SER A 79 -7.06 16.37 13.71
CA SER A 79 -6.72 16.58 12.30
C SER A 79 -5.27 17.05 12.14
N LEU A 80 -4.55 16.44 11.21
CA LEU A 80 -3.19 16.84 10.85
C LEU A 80 -3.14 17.98 9.83
N LEU A 81 -4.26 18.36 9.23
CA LEU A 81 -4.34 19.43 8.22
C LEU A 81 -3.71 20.74 8.67
N PRO A 82 -3.88 21.20 9.95
CA PRO A 82 -3.21 22.41 10.43
C PRO A 82 -1.68 22.31 10.43
N CYS A 83 -1.11 21.10 10.43
CA CYS A 83 0.34 20.88 10.42
C CYS A 83 0.95 20.91 9.00
N ASP A 84 0.13 20.97 7.93
CA ASP A 84 0.59 20.79 6.54
C ASP A 84 1.74 21.73 6.16
N SER A 85 1.62 23.02 6.44
CA SER A 85 2.66 24.00 6.12
C SER A 85 4.00 23.68 6.79
N LEU A 86 3.97 23.37 8.10
CA LEU A 86 5.18 23.06 8.87
C LEU A 86 5.80 21.73 8.43
N ILE A 87 4.98 20.72 8.14
CA ILE A 87 5.47 19.42 7.67
C ILE A 87 6.05 19.54 6.26
N ASN A 88 5.43 20.31 5.36
CA ASN A 88 6.01 20.58 4.04
C ASN A 88 7.35 21.31 4.12
N GLU A 89 7.52 22.23 5.07
CA GLU A 89 8.80 22.88 5.33
C GLU A 89 9.81 21.92 5.95
N ALA A 90 9.39 21.06 6.88
CA ALA A 90 10.25 20.05 7.49
C ALA A 90 10.80 19.06 6.45
N VAL A 91 9.97 18.60 5.50
CA VAL A 91 10.39 17.76 4.36
C VAL A 91 11.45 18.44 3.50
N ARG A 92 11.39 19.76 3.33
CA ARG A 92 12.42 20.48 2.56
C ARG A 92 13.68 20.77 3.37
N TYR A 93 13.55 20.85 4.68
CA TYR A 93 14.64 21.23 5.57
C TYR A 93 15.54 20.04 5.93
N TYR A 94 14.94 18.89 6.26
CA TYR A 94 15.70 17.68 6.56
C TYR A 94 16.15 17.01 5.26
N ASP A 95 17.36 16.47 5.25
CA ASP A 95 17.95 15.80 4.10
C ASP A 95 18.39 14.38 4.49
N SER A 96 17.68 13.38 3.95
CA SER A 96 18.00 11.95 4.07
C SER A 96 18.28 11.42 5.50
N GLU A 97 17.64 12.00 6.52
CA GLU A 97 17.76 11.61 7.92
C GLU A 97 16.46 11.00 8.45
N ILE A 98 16.53 10.41 9.64
CA ILE A 98 15.35 9.85 10.32
C ILE A 98 14.21 10.89 10.47
N ASN A 99 14.57 12.15 10.68
CA ASN A 99 13.60 13.24 10.76
C ASN A 99 12.97 13.56 9.40
N HIS A 100 13.69 13.36 8.29
CA HIS A 100 13.11 13.47 6.94
C HIS A 100 12.08 12.37 6.71
N ALA A 101 12.42 11.11 7.01
CA ALA A 101 11.50 9.99 6.92
C ALA A 101 10.26 10.19 7.80
N LYS A 102 10.43 10.74 9.02
CA LYS A 102 9.33 11.10 9.92
C LYS A 102 8.46 12.23 9.35
N ALA A 103 9.07 13.24 8.75
CA ALA A 103 8.34 14.32 8.07
C ALA A 103 7.54 13.79 6.87
N LEU A 104 8.13 12.90 6.07
CA LEU A 104 7.44 12.24 4.96
C LEU A 104 6.28 11.36 5.43
N MET A 105 6.40 10.67 6.57
CA MET A 105 5.33 9.89 7.18
C MET A 105 4.15 10.78 7.57
N TYR A 106 4.39 11.92 8.23
CA TYR A 106 3.30 12.84 8.57
C TYR A 106 2.73 13.55 7.33
N LYS A 107 3.56 13.85 6.33
CA LYS A 107 3.09 14.35 5.04
C LYS A 107 2.15 13.36 4.36
N GLU A 108 2.50 12.08 4.38
CA GLU A 108 1.63 11.00 3.91
C GLU A 108 0.26 11.06 4.59
N ARG A 109 0.22 11.09 5.93
CA ARG A 109 -1.03 11.10 6.70
C ARG A 109 -1.89 12.34 6.41
N ILE A 110 -1.26 13.50 6.22
CA ILE A 110 -1.92 14.74 5.79
C ILE A 110 -2.51 14.55 4.38
N GLN A 111 -1.73 14.05 3.44
CA GLN A 111 -2.17 13.81 2.07
C GLN A 111 -3.31 12.80 2.00
N ARG A 112 -3.27 11.77 2.83
CA ARG A 112 -4.36 10.79 2.98
C ARG A 112 -5.63 11.44 3.51
N GLN A 113 -5.55 12.34 4.51
CA GLN A 113 -6.69 13.13 4.98
C GLN A 113 -7.25 14.06 3.90
N MET A 114 -6.42 14.52 2.95
CA MET A 114 -6.83 15.32 1.78
C MET A 114 -7.36 14.45 0.62
N GLY A 115 -7.39 13.13 0.74
CA GLY A 115 -7.76 12.21 -0.34
C GLY A 115 -6.66 12.04 -1.42
N MET A 116 -5.44 12.53 -1.20
CA MET A 116 -4.32 12.49 -2.14
C MET A 116 -3.50 11.20 -1.96
N SER A 117 -4.16 10.07 -2.14
CA SER A 117 -3.58 8.76 -1.80
C SER A 117 -2.33 8.40 -2.61
N LYS A 118 -2.18 8.94 -3.83
CA LYS A 118 -0.99 8.70 -4.64
C LYS A 118 0.25 9.38 -4.09
N GLU A 119 0.10 10.66 -3.81
CA GLU A 119 1.17 11.46 -3.23
C GLU A 119 1.58 10.86 -1.88
N ALA A 120 0.60 10.38 -1.11
CA ALA A 120 0.79 9.66 0.13
C ALA A 120 1.65 8.39 -0.07
N ILE A 121 1.33 7.53 -1.04
CA ILE A 121 2.16 6.37 -1.38
C ILE A 121 3.57 6.79 -1.80
N GLY A 122 3.68 7.87 -2.57
CA GLY A 122 4.98 8.44 -2.97
C GLY A 122 5.84 8.81 -1.77
N CYS A 123 5.26 9.45 -0.76
CA CYS A 123 5.94 9.79 0.50
C CYS A 123 6.39 8.54 1.26
N CYS A 124 5.53 7.53 1.41
CA CYS A 124 5.89 6.25 2.01
C CYS A 124 7.09 5.59 1.31
N CYS A 125 7.02 5.48 -0.02
CA CYS A 125 8.08 4.85 -0.81
C CYS A 125 9.43 5.59 -0.70
N THR A 126 9.39 6.92 -0.62
CA THR A 126 10.60 7.74 -0.43
C THR A 126 11.18 7.52 0.95
N ALA A 127 10.37 7.59 1.99
CA ALA A 127 10.79 7.40 3.38
C ALA A 127 11.38 5.99 3.61
N LEU A 128 10.78 4.95 3.02
CA LEU A 128 11.28 3.57 3.16
C LEU A 128 12.66 3.36 2.52
N LYS A 129 13.02 4.13 1.49
CA LYS A 129 14.35 4.05 0.86
C LYS A 129 15.46 4.64 1.73
N GLU A 130 15.11 5.57 2.61
CA GLU A 130 16.05 6.28 3.48
C GLU A 130 16.28 5.54 4.80
N LEU A 131 15.31 4.75 5.25
CA LEU A 131 15.36 4.05 6.53
C LEU A 131 16.12 2.73 6.43
N GLY A 132 17.13 2.59 7.27
CA GLY A 132 17.83 1.32 7.52
C GLY A 132 17.07 0.38 8.47
N ASN A 133 17.83 -0.48 9.13
CA ASN A 133 17.36 -1.36 10.21
C ASN A 133 18.32 -1.26 11.42
N THR A 134 18.95 -0.10 11.62
CA THR A 134 20.11 0.03 12.49
C THR A 134 19.72 0.25 13.96
N ASN A 135 18.59 0.90 14.20
CA ASN A 135 18.14 1.23 15.55
C ASN A 135 16.61 1.08 15.71
N LYS A 136 16.16 1.11 16.97
CA LYS A 136 14.74 0.93 17.30
C LYS A 136 13.82 2.06 16.77
N GLU A 137 14.34 3.27 16.67
CA GLU A 137 13.57 4.41 16.20
C GLU A 137 13.33 4.31 14.69
N GLU A 138 14.34 3.93 13.91
CA GLU A 138 14.16 3.64 12.48
C GLU A 138 13.17 2.51 12.25
N LEU A 139 13.29 1.41 13.00
CA LEU A 139 12.36 0.29 12.90
C LEU A 139 10.92 0.70 13.27
N LEU A 140 10.76 1.56 14.28
CA LEU A 140 9.44 2.07 14.66
C LEU A 140 8.81 2.88 13.52
N ILE A 141 9.53 3.86 12.97
CA ILE A 141 9.03 4.69 11.88
C ILE A 141 8.77 3.84 10.64
N LYS A 142 9.68 2.92 10.32
CA LYS A 142 9.53 2.00 9.19
C LYS A 142 8.30 1.11 9.32
N GLY A 143 8.04 0.59 10.53
CA GLY A 143 6.84 -0.17 10.84
C GLY A 143 5.56 0.66 10.66
N MET A 144 5.55 1.91 11.15
CA MET A 144 4.43 2.83 10.95
C MET A 144 4.17 3.12 9.47
N ILE A 145 5.23 3.36 8.68
CA ILE A 145 5.09 3.61 7.24
C ILE A 145 4.56 2.37 6.50
N TYR A 146 5.02 1.17 6.87
CA TYR A 146 4.47 -0.06 6.28
C TYR A 146 3.00 -0.26 6.65
N GLU A 147 2.60 0.05 7.88
CA GLU A 147 1.20 0.00 8.32
C GLU A 147 0.35 1.01 7.55
N ASP A 148 0.79 2.27 7.43
CA ASP A 148 0.12 3.32 6.67
C ASP A 148 -0.01 2.93 5.19
N LEU A 149 1.04 2.37 4.59
CA LEU A 149 1.02 1.86 3.21
C LEU A 149 0.07 0.67 3.04
N GLY A 150 0.01 -0.22 4.03
CA GLY A 150 -0.98 -1.30 4.09
C GLY A 150 -2.39 -0.76 4.08
N ASN A 151 -2.70 0.22 4.93
CA ASN A 151 -4.01 0.87 5.00
C ASN A 151 -4.37 1.60 3.69
N LEU A 152 -3.40 2.25 3.06
CA LEU A 152 -3.57 2.84 1.73
C LEU A 152 -3.94 1.79 0.67
N TYR A 153 -3.28 0.63 0.68
CA TYR A 153 -3.62 -0.46 -0.24
C TYR A 153 -4.99 -1.09 0.04
N VAL A 154 -5.39 -1.20 1.32
CA VAL A 154 -6.76 -1.64 1.69
C VAL A 154 -7.80 -0.70 1.12
N SER A 155 -7.61 0.62 1.25
CA SER A 155 -8.56 1.62 0.74
C SER A 155 -8.78 1.51 -0.78
N GLN A 156 -7.85 0.86 -1.50
CA GLN A 156 -7.88 0.63 -2.93
C GLN A 156 -8.18 -0.81 -3.32
N LEU A 157 -8.57 -1.63 -2.35
CA LEU A 157 -8.86 -3.05 -2.53
C LEU A 157 -7.67 -3.88 -3.06
N PHE A 158 -6.43 -3.41 -2.86
CA PHE A 158 -5.21 -4.19 -3.12
C PHE A 158 -4.85 -5.08 -1.92
N ILE A 159 -5.76 -5.96 -1.57
CA ILE A 159 -5.74 -6.74 -0.32
C ILE A 159 -4.45 -7.52 -0.13
N GLU A 160 -3.94 -8.19 -1.16
CA GLU A 160 -2.68 -8.95 -1.07
C GLU A 160 -1.44 -8.06 -0.89
N LYS A 161 -1.43 -6.87 -1.50
CA LYS A 161 -0.34 -5.91 -1.29
C LYS A 161 -0.38 -5.38 0.14
N ALA A 162 -1.59 -5.07 0.64
CA ALA A 162 -1.80 -4.62 2.01
C ALA A 162 -1.30 -5.66 3.02
N MET A 163 -1.64 -6.94 2.83
CA MET A 163 -1.18 -8.02 3.70
C MET A 163 0.34 -8.10 3.77
N LYS A 164 1.05 -7.96 2.63
CA LYS A 164 2.52 -7.92 2.63
C LYS A 164 3.07 -6.76 3.46
N MET A 165 2.46 -5.58 3.35
CA MET A 165 2.89 -4.41 4.13
C MET A 165 2.64 -4.62 5.62
N PHE A 166 1.49 -5.18 5.99
CA PHE A 166 1.20 -5.51 7.39
C PHE A 166 2.18 -6.54 7.98
N VAL A 167 2.60 -7.54 7.19
CA VAL A 167 3.64 -8.49 7.62
C VAL A 167 4.96 -7.78 7.89
N GLN A 168 5.39 -6.87 7.01
CA GLN A 168 6.60 -6.07 7.19
C GLN A 168 6.49 -5.12 8.39
N ALA A 169 5.34 -4.48 8.59
CA ALA A 169 5.07 -3.63 9.74
C ALA A 169 5.18 -4.43 11.06
N LYS A 170 4.52 -5.60 11.13
CA LYS A 170 4.58 -6.49 12.29
C LYS A 170 6.00 -6.91 12.64
N GLU A 171 6.80 -7.24 11.63
CA GLU A 171 8.20 -7.59 11.81
C GLU A 171 9.00 -6.42 12.42
N CYS A 172 8.87 -5.22 11.85
CA CYS A 172 9.50 -4.02 12.37
C CYS A 172 9.09 -3.72 13.83
N PHE A 173 7.80 -3.75 14.12
CA PHE A 173 7.26 -3.50 15.47
C PHE A 173 7.70 -4.56 16.48
N THR A 174 7.83 -5.82 16.05
CA THR A 174 8.33 -6.91 16.89
C THR A 174 9.79 -6.66 17.27
N HIS A 175 10.63 -6.27 16.33
CA HIS A 175 12.04 -6.01 16.56
C HIS A 175 12.29 -4.76 17.43
N CYS A 176 11.48 -3.71 17.29
CA CYS A 176 11.61 -2.53 18.15
C CYS A 176 10.85 -2.65 19.49
N GLY A 177 9.98 -3.66 19.64
CA GLY A 177 9.16 -3.90 20.84
C GLY A 177 7.95 -2.98 20.97
N TYR A 178 7.43 -2.43 19.85
CA TYR A 178 6.27 -1.54 19.85
C TYR A 178 4.96 -2.33 19.90
N LYS A 179 4.49 -2.59 21.12
CA LYS A 179 3.36 -3.47 21.40
C LYS A 179 2.04 -3.00 20.77
N ALA A 180 1.74 -1.70 20.84
CA ALA A 180 0.53 -1.15 20.24
C ALA A 180 0.49 -1.34 18.73
N GLY A 181 1.62 -1.14 18.02
CA GLY A 181 1.71 -1.39 16.58
C GLY A 181 1.56 -2.86 16.23
N ILE A 182 2.06 -3.79 17.05
CA ILE A 182 1.86 -5.23 16.82
C ILE A 182 0.36 -5.57 16.86
N SER A 183 -0.36 -5.08 17.88
CA SER A 183 -1.81 -5.26 18.01
C SER A 183 -2.56 -4.65 16.82
N SER A 184 -2.28 -3.39 16.49
CA SER A 184 -2.90 -2.69 15.35
C SER A 184 -2.76 -3.49 14.05
N VAL A 185 -1.56 -3.96 13.75
CA VAL A 185 -1.30 -4.71 12.52
C VAL A 185 -1.98 -6.09 12.53
N ILE A 186 -2.01 -6.80 13.65
CA ILE A 186 -2.75 -8.07 13.77
C ILE A 186 -4.23 -7.83 13.47
N SER A 187 -4.80 -6.78 14.05
CA SER A 187 -6.18 -6.35 13.82
C SER A 187 -6.43 -5.98 12.35
N ASN A 188 -5.54 -5.22 11.72
CA ASN A 188 -5.62 -4.85 10.31
C ASN A 188 -5.56 -6.07 9.38
N MET A 189 -4.74 -7.09 9.71
CA MET A 189 -4.73 -8.37 8.99
C MET A 189 -6.08 -9.09 9.10
N GLY A 190 -6.69 -9.08 10.29
CA GLY A 190 -8.02 -9.65 10.49
C GLY A 190 -9.09 -8.94 9.66
N TRP A 191 -9.09 -7.60 9.65
CA TRP A 191 -9.97 -6.80 8.81
C TRP A 191 -9.78 -7.08 7.32
N ASN A 192 -8.55 -7.30 6.90
CA ASN A 192 -8.23 -7.63 5.52
C ASN A 192 -8.88 -8.95 5.08
N TYR A 193 -8.84 -9.99 5.92
CA TYR A 193 -9.54 -11.25 5.66
C TYR A 193 -11.06 -11.09 5.69
N LEU A 194 -11.58 -10.22 6.57
CA LEU A 194 -13.01 -9.94 6.62
C LEU A 194 -13.50 -9.27 5.32
N LEU A 195 -12.72 -8.36 4.74
CA LEU A 195 -13.00 -7.74 3.44
C LEU A 195 -12.98 -8.74 2.27
N GLU A 196 -12.17 -9.80 2.37
CA GLU A 196 -12.17 -10.91 1.41
C GLU A 196 -13.31 -11.92 1.63
N GLY A 197 -14.09 -11.76 2.71
CA GLY A 197 -15.16 -12.68 3.09
C GLY A 197 -14.68 -13.92 3.83
N ASP A 198 -13.38 -14.03 4.17
CA ASP A 198 -12.86 -15.13 4.98
C ASP A 198 -13.02 -14.80 6.48
N THR A 199 -14.25 -14.97 6.95
CA THR A 199 -14.62 -14.68 8.34
C THR A 199 -13.91 -15.60 9.35
N LEU A 200 -13.49 -16.80 8.96
CA LEU A 200 -12.78 -17.73 9.84
C LEU A 200 -11.35 -17.24 10.10
N CYS A 201 -10.59 -16.94 9.05
CA CYS A 201 -9.26 -16.36 9.19
C CYS A 201 -9.32 -15.00 9.91
N ALA A 202 -10.29 -14.14 9.58
CA ALA A 202 -10.50 -12.87 10.26
C ALA A 202 -10.66 -13.07 11.78
N ARG A 203 -11.53 -13.99 12.18
CA ARG A 203 -11.79 -14.32 13.58
C ARG A 203 -10.56 -14.83 14.31
N ASP A 204 -9.74 -15.63 13.66
CA ASP A 204 -8.51 -16.15 14.26
C ASP A 204 -7.50 -15.02 14.51
N TYR A 205 -7.35 -14.08 13.58
CA TYR A 205 -6.52 -12.89 13.80
C TYR A 205 -7.08 -12.00 14.91
N MET A 206 -8.39 -11.77 14.97
CA MET A 206 -9.01 -10.97 16.04
C MET A 206 -8.87 -11.63 17.41
N LYS A 207 -8.92 -12.98 17.50
CA LYS A 207 -8.61 -13.72 18.73
C LYS A 207 -7.14 -13.62 19.12
N GLN A 208 -6.23 -13.64 18.15
CA GLN A 208 -4.80 -13.42 18.41
C GLN A 208 -4.55 -12.03 18.97
N ASP A 209 -5.19 -11.01 18.39
CA ASP A 209 -5.11 -9.63 18.89
C ASP A 209 -5.66 -9.53 20.31
N LEU A 210 -6.85 -10.05 20.57
CA LEU A 210 -7.47 -10.04 21.91
C LEU A 210 -6.54 -10.71 22.94
N LYS A 211 -5.98 -11.87 22.63
CA LYS A 211 -5.01 -12.56 23.49
C LYS A 211 -3.77 -11.69 23.75
N TYR A 212 -3.28 -11.03 22.70
CA TYR A 212 -2.10 -10.19 22.79
C TYR A 212 -2.33 -8.96 23.68
N VAL A 213 -3.43 -8.22 23.49
CA VAL A 213 -3.75 -7.01 24.28
C VAL A 213 -4.18 -7.34 25.72
N SER A 214 -4.85 -8.48 25.91
CA SER A 214 -5.23 -8.94 27.27
C SER A 214 -4.00 -9.18 28.16
N ALA A 215 -2.91 -9.71 27.58
CA ALA A 215 -1.64 -9.90 28.30
C ALA A 215 -0.97 -8.57 28.70
N GLN A 216 -1.37 -7.44 28.11
CA GLN A 216 -0.85 -6.11 28.40
C GLN A 216 -1.72 -5.32 29.37
N GLN A 217 -2.94 -5.81 29.66
CA GLN A 217 -3.93 -5.15 30.54
C GLN A 217 -4.33 -3.74 30.06
N ASP A 218 -4.25 -3.47 28.74
CA ASP A 218 -4.68 -2.22 28.13
C ASP A 218 -6.18 -2.30 27.86
N SER A 219 -6.98 -1.64 28.71
CA SER A 219 -8.44 -1.66 28.62
C SER A 219 -8.98 -1.09 27.30
N VAL A 220 -8.32 -0.06 26.76
CA VAL A 220 -8.70 0.55 25.48
C VAL A 220 -8.48 -0.43 24.33
N ALA A 221 -7.30 -1.04 24.26
CA ALA A 221 -6.98 -2.02 23.24
C ALA A 221 -7.84 -3.29 23.37
N ILE A 222 -8.12 -3.76 24.60
CA ILE A 222 -9.03 -4.88 24.86
C ILE A 222 -10.45 -4.57 24.35
N SER A 223 -10.95 -3.36 24.63
CA SER A 223 -12.26 -2.90 24.14
C SER A 223 -12.32 -2.96 22.62
N ALA A 224 -11.31 -2.41 21.93
CA ALA A 224 -11.21 -2.43 20.47
C ALA A 224 -11.15 -3.87 19.92
N ALA A 225 -10.37 -4.75 20.55
CA ALA A 225 -10.26 -6.15 20.14
C ALA A 225 -11.59 -6.91 20.28
N TYR A 226 -12.37 -6.66 21.35
CA TYR A 226 -13.71 -7.23 21.50
C TYR A 226 -14.68 -6.71 20.43
N HIS A 227 -14.62 -5.40 20.11
CA HIS A 227 -15.42 -4.84 19.02
C HIS A 227 -15.08 -5.53 17.69
N ASN A 228 -13.80 -5.59 17.34
CA ASN A 228 -13.34 -6.22 16.11
C ASN A 228 -13.77 -7.69 16.03
N LEU A 229 -13.67 -8.41 17.15
CA LEU A 229 -14.11 -9.80 17.23
C LEU A 229 -15.63 -9.92 17.03
N SER A 230 -16.43 -9.01 17.56
CA SER A 230 -17.89 -9.02 17.34
C SER A 230 -18.27 -8.92 15.87
N CYS A 231 -17.48 -8.20 15.08
CA CYS A 231 -17.70 -8.05 13.63
C CYS A 231 -17.44 -9.33 12.81
N THR A 232 -16.84 -10.37 13.41
CA THR A 232 -16.55 -11.64 12.73
C THR A 232 -17.61 -12.73 12.93
N TYR A 233 -18.66 -12.44 13.71
CA TYR A 233 -19.75 -13.39 13.96
C TYR A 233 -20.99 -12.99 13.16
N GLU A 234 -21.80 -13.98 12.80
CA GLU A 234 -23.11 -13.82 12.16
C GLU A 234 -24.25 -14.03 13.16
N GLU A 235 -23.99 -14.81 14.21
CA GLU A 235 -24.96 -15.12 15.25
C GLU A 235 -25.18 -13.92 16.18
N THR A 236 -26.42 -13.44 16.29
CA THR A 236 -26.81 -12.24 17.06
C THR A 236 -26.35 -12.31 18.51
N ASP A 237 -26.44 -13.47 19.16
CA ASP A 237 -26.04 -13.61 20.56
C ASP A 237 -24.52 -13.46 20.73
N SER A 238 -23.74 -14.01 19.81
CA SER A 238 -22.28 -13.87 19.82
C SER A 238 -21.87 -12.42 19.55
N ILE A 239 -22.48 -11.76 18.57
CA ILE A 239 -22.26 -10.33 18.28
C ILE A 239 -22.54 -9.51 19.53
N LEU A 240 -23.73 -9.67 20.11
CA LEU A 240 -24.17 -8.94 21.30
C LEU A 240 -23.25 -9.17 22.50
N PHE A 241 -22.81 -10.41 22.69
CA PHE A 241 -21.91 -10.77 23.78
C PHE A 241 -20.57 -10.03 23.69
N TYR A 242 -19.91 -10.12 22.54
CA TYR A 242 -18.61 -9.47 22.36
C TYR A 242 -18.70 -7.95 22.28
N ALA A 243 -19.75 -7.40 21.65
CA ALA A 243 -19.96 -5.96 21.62
C ALA A 243 -20.23 -5.38 23.01
N LYS A 244 -20.99 -6.07 23.88
CA LYS A 244 -21.17 -5.67 25.28
C LYS A 244 -19.89 -5.77 26.09
N LEU A 245 -19.03 -6.76 25.85
CA LEU A 245 -17.71 -6.82 26.47
C LEU A 245 -16.85 -5.62 26.05
N SER A 246 -16.89 -5.24 24.77
CA SER A 246 -16.21 -4.03 24.31
C SER A 246 -16.66 -2.79 25.11
N LEU A 247 -17.97 -2.56 25.26
CA LEU A 247 -18.52 -1.45 26.03
C LEU A 247 -18.11 -1.50 27.51
N ALA A 248 -18.04 -2.69 28.10
CA ALA A 248 -17.68 -2.86 29.52
C ALA A 248 -16.22 -2.50 29.80
N TYR A 249 -15.31 -2.65 28.82
CA TYR A 249 -13.90 -2.26 28.98
C TYR A 249 -13.65 -0.77 28.75
N ASN A 250 -14.43 -0.12 27.88
CA ASN A 250 -14.31 1.31 27.62
C ASN A 250 -15.59 1.89 27.00
N ASP A 251 -16.41 2.53 27.80
CA ASP A 251 -17.68 3.13 27.40
C ASP A 251 -17.54 4.41 26.57
N ARG A 252 -16.41 5.13 26.71
CA ARG A 252 -16.20 6.42 26.03
C ARG A 252 -15.66 6.27 24.60
N LEU A 253 -14.88 5.22 24.32
CA LEU A 253 -14.21 5.01 23.03
C LEU A 253 -14.86 3.91 22.18
N SER A 254 -15.84 3.20 22.73
CA SER A 254 -16.50 2.07 22.07
C SER A 254 -17.81 2.41 21.38
N LEU A 255 -18.00 3.65 20.92
CA LEU A 255 -19.23 4.05 20.25
C LEU A 255 -19.53 3.21 19.00
N LYS A 256 -18.49 2.69 18.32
CA LYS A 256 -18.64 1.68 17.27
C LYS A 256 -19.26 0.37 17.76
N ALA A 257 -18.93 -0.07 18.98
CA ALA A 257 -19.53 -1.27 19.56
C ALA A 257 -21.01 -1.06 19.89
N ALA A 258 -21.42 0.16 20.23
CA ALA A 258 -22.83 0.51 20.44
C ALA A 258 -23.67 0.27 19.17
N ILE A 259 -23.10 0.51 17.98
CA ILE A 259 -23.75 0.18 16.70
C ILE A 259 -24.06 -1.33 16.62
N MET A 260 -23.10 -2.18 16.95
CA MET A 260 -23.26 -3.65 16.92
C MET A 260 -24.32 -4.11 17.93
N VAL A 261 -24.33 -3.50 19.11
CA VAL A 261 -25.36 -3.77 20.14
C VAL A 261 -26.73 -3.32 19.64
N GLY A 262 -26.83 -2.14 19.01
CA GLY A 262 -28.06 -1.63 18.42
C GLY A 262 -28.67 -2.59 17.40
N TYR A 263 -27.88 -3.03 16.43
CA TYR A 263 -28.34 -4.01 15.42
C TYR A 263 -28.71 -5.36 16.04
N SER A 264 -27.96 -5.80 17.07
CA SER A 264 -28.31 -7.03 17.78
C SER A 264 -29.66 -6.92 18.48
N PHE A 265 -30.04 -5.73 18.96
CA PHE A 265 -31.35 -5.51 19.56
C PHE A 265 -32.47 -5.36 18.51
N ILE A 266 -32.21 -4.82 17.32
CA ILE A 266 -33.17 -4.89 16.20
C ILE A 266 -33.48 -6.36 15.90
N ASN A 267 -32.45 -7.20 15.72
CA ASN A 267 -32.63 -8.64 15.43
C ASN A 267 -33.39 -9.39 16.53
N LYS A 268 -33.46 -8.83 17.73
CA LYS A 268 -34.22 -9.34 18.86
C LYS A 268 -35.59 -8.64 19.06
N GLU A 269 -36.00 -7.80 18.12
CA GLU A 269 -37.23 -7.02 18.16
C GLU A 269 -37.34 -6.08 19.40
N GLN A 270 -36.20 -5.68 19.98
CA GLN A 270 -36.11 -4.80 21.14
C GLN A 270 -35.78 -3.37 20.69
N LEU A 271 -36.72 -2.72 20.02
CA LEU A 271 -36.51 -1.46 19.31
C LEU A 271 -36.13 -0.29 20.25
N ASP A 272 -36.66 -0.23 21.47
CA ASP A 272 -36.31 0.82 22.45
C ASP A 272 -34.83 0.72 22.87
N SER A 273 -34.35 -0.50 23.07
CA SER A 273 -32.94 -0.74 23.37
C SER A 273 -32.06 -0.38 22.18
N ALA A 274 -32.46 -0.77 20.97
CA ALA A 274 -31.74 -0.42 19.75
C ALA A 274 -31.64 1.11 19.58
N LEU A 275 -32.76 1.80 19.76
CA LEU A 275 -32.83 3.27 19.69
C LEU A 275 -31.82 3.92 20.64
N TYR A 276 -31.79 3.47 21.91
CA TYR A 276 -30.85 3.99 22.89
C TYR A 276 -29.39 3.87 22.46
N TYR A 277 -28.98 2.69 21.97
CA TYR A 277 -27.59 2.46 21.59
C TYR A 277 -27.19 3.22 20.33
N PHE A 278 -28.07 3.37 19.34
CA PHE A 278 -27.78 4.20 18.17
C PHE A 278 -27.73 5.69 18.51
N GLN A 279 -28.60 6.19 19.36
CA GLN A 279 -28.54 7.57 19.87
C GLN A 279 -27.24 7.82 20.62
N TRP A 280 -26.79 6.87 21.42
CA TRP A 280 -25.50 6.95 22.08
C TRP A 280 -24.35 6.99 21.08
N ALA A 281 -24.38 6.17 20.04
CA ALA A 281 -23.37 6.14 18.99
C ALA A 281 -23.30 7.44 18.18
N LEU A 282 -24.37 8.23 18.07
CA LEU A 282 -24.35 9.57 17.43
C LEU A 282 -23.40 10.57 18.11
N ALA A 283 -23.04 10.36 19.37
CA ALA A 283 -22.10 11.21 20.09
C ALA A 283 -20.63 11.04 19.62
N ASP A 284 -20.36 10.08 18.71
CA ASP A 284 -19.01 9.88 18.14
C ASP A 284 -18.56 11.11 17.34
N THR A 285 -17.26 11.33 17.33
CA THR A 285 -16.63 12.39 16.53
C THR A 285 -16.39 11.94 15.09
N THR A 286 -16.33 10.63 14.81
CA THR A 286 -16.06 10.08 13.49
C THR A 286 -17.29 10.09 12.60
N ILE A 287 -17.10 10.53 11.36
CA ILE A 287 -18.19 10.67 10.39
C ILE A 287 -18.80 9.31 10.01
N GLU A 288 -17.96 8.27 9.97
CA GLU A 288 -18.38 6.91 9.65
C GLU A 288 -19.28 6.31 10.72
N THR A 289 -18.95 6.50 12.00
CA THR A 289 -19.78 6.01 13.11
C THR A 289 -21.12 6.75 13.15
N LYS A 290 -21.11 8.06 12.91
CA LYS A 290 -22.36 8.83 12.78
C LYS A 290 -23.25 8.33 11.64
N ALA A 291 -22.67 8.06 10.48
CA ALA A 291 -23.40 7.50 9.36
C ALA A 291 -24.06 6.16 9.74
N LEU A 292 -23.31 5.24 10.34
CA LEU A 292 -23.83 3.95 10.77
C LEU A 292 -24.92 4.10 11.84
N ALA A 293 -24.78 5.05 12.77
CA ALA A 293 -25.79 5.33 13.79
C ALA A 293 -27.09 5.88 13.18
N LEU A 294 -26.99 6.82 12.23
CA LEU A 294 -28.14 7.36 11.50
C LEU A 294 -28.87 6.27 10.70
N TYR A 295 -28.12 5.39 10.04
CA TYR A 295 -28.68 4.26 9.32
C TYR A 295 -29.43 3.32 10.28
N GLY A 296 -28.84 2.98 11.43
CA GLY A 296 -29.49 2.17 12.45
C GLY A 296 -30.75 2.85 13.04
N LEU A 297 -30.71 4.17 13.27
CA LEU A 297 -31.89 4.92 13.70
C LEU A 297 -33.00 4.90 12.67
N LYS A 298 -32.68 5.03 11.38
CA LYS A 298 -33.61 4.88 10.29
C LYS A 298 -34.28 3.50 10.34
N ASP A 299 -33.50 2.41 10.48
CA ASP A 299 -34.03 1.05 10.57
C ASP A 299 -34.98 0.89 11.76
N VAL A 300 -34.63 1.39 12.95
CA VAL A 300 -35.51 1.37 14.13
C VAL A 300 -36.83 2.13 13.89
N MET A 301 -36.75 3.29 13.21
CA MET A 301 -37.96 4.06 12.89
C MET A 301 -38.86 3.36 11.87
N GLU A 302 -38.28 2.69 10.87
CA GLU A 302 -39.04 1.88 9.90
C GLU A 302 -39.76 0.72 10.61
N GLU A 303 -39.04 -0.07 11.42
CA GLU A 303 -39.60 -1.20 12.16
C GLU A 303 -40.69 -0.75 13.15
N SER A 304 -40.57 0.46 13.72
CA SER A 304 -41.57 1.04 14.61
C SER A 304 -42.72 1.74 13.87
N GLY A 305 -42.74 1.75 12.53
CA GLY A 305 -43.79 2.39 11.73
C GLY A 305 -43.72 3.93 11.68
N GLN A 306 -42.60 4.54 12.14
CA GLN A 306 -42.42 5.99 12.16
C GLN A 306 -41.72 6.48 10.88
N PHE A 307 -42.32 6.24 9.72
CA PHE A 307 -41.72 6.45 8.41
C PHE A 307 -41.25 7.89 8.14
N GLN A 308 -41.91 8.89 8.70
CA GLN A 308 -41.48 10.29 8.56
C GLN A 308 -40.11 10.51 9.21
N LYS A 309 -39.89 10.05 10.43
CA LYS A 309 -38.60 10.14 11.10
C LYS A 309 -37.54 9.27 10.43
N ALA A 310 -37.92 8.11 9.94
CA ALA A 310 -37.03 7.26 9.15
C ALA A 310 -36.49 8.00 7.91
N THR A 311 -37.36 8.76 7.21
CA THR A 311 -36.97 9.59 6.07
C THR A 311 -36.02 10.72 6.49
N GLU A 312 -36.22 11.35 7.64
CA GLU A 312 -35.31 12.37 8.17
C GLU A 312 -33.90 11.79 8.42
N TYR A 313 -33.81 10.67 9.14
CA TYR A 313 -32.52 10.00 9.38
C TYR A 313 -31.87 9.49 8.10
N TRP A 314 -32.64 9.01 7.13
CA TRP A 314 -32.13 8.63 5.82
C TRP A 314 -31.53 9.81 5.06
N ASN A 315 -32.15 10.98 5.08
CA ASN A 315 -31.64 12.17 4.43
C ASN A 315 -30.30 12.60 5.08
N ASP A 316 -30.23 12.62 6.43
CA ASP A 316 -28.98 12.95 7.13
C ASP A 316 -27.88 11.94 6.81
N TYR A 317 -28.20 10.64 6.77
CA TYR A 317 -27.28 9.59 6.36
C TYR A 317 -26.79 9.79 4.92
N SER A 318 -27.71 10.08 3.98
CA SER A 318 -27.38 10.25 2.56
C SER A 318 -26.40 11.41 2.34
N VAL A 319 -26.60 12.54 3.01
CA VAL A 319 -25.68 13.69 2.95
C VAL A 319 -24.25 13.30 3.38
N ILE A 320 -24.15 12.52 4.46
CA ILE A 320 -22.86 12.04 4.96
C ILE A 320 -22.24 11.06 3.96
N MET A 321 -23.02 10.12 3.44
CA MET A 321 -22.53 9.09 2.52
C MET A 321 -22.10 9.69 1.18
N ASP A 322 -22.81 10.69 0.66
CA ASP A 322 -22.40 11.40 -0.55
C ASP A 322 -21.02 12.07 -0.35
N SER A 323 -20.78 12.66 0.81
CA SER A 323 -19.49 13.24 1.16
C SER A 323 -18.39 12.18 1.23
N ILE A 324 -18.63 11.05 1.88
CA ILE A 324 -17.68 9.93 1.97
C ILE A 324 -17.41 9.33 0.59
N TYR A 325 -18.46 9.12 -0.20
CA TYR A 325 -18.36 8.53 -1.54
C TYR A 325 -17.58 9.43 -2.49
N PHE A 326 -17.86 10.75 -2.48
CA PHE A 326 -17.13 11.72 -3.30
C PHE A 326 -15.63 11.72 -2.99
N LEU A 327 -15.25 11.74 -1.72
CA LEU A 327 -13.85 11.68 -1.28
C LEU A 327 -13.18 10.37 -1.71
N LYS A 328 -13.90 9.25 -1.64
CA LYS A 328 -13.38 7.92 -1.96
C LYS A 328 -13.23 7.70 -3.46
N THR A 329 -14.25 8.06 -4.25
CA THR A 329 -14.29 7.81 -5.71
C THR A 329 -13.28 8.67 -6.46
N ASP A 330 -13.12 9.93 -6.12
CA ASP A 330 -12.12 10.82 -6.74
C ASP A 330 -10.68 10.34 -6.44
N SER A 331 -10.43 9.83 -5.25
CA SER A 331 -9.17 9.23 -4.85
C SER A 331 -8.86 7.95 -5.64
N GLU A 332 -9.82 7.02 -5.74
CA GLU A 332 -9.62 5.71 -6.38
C GLU A 332 -9.35 5.81 -7.88
N VAL A 333 -10.10 6.66 -8.59
CA VAL A 333 -9.93 6.85 -10.04
C VAL A 333 -8.61 7.54 -10.35
N LYS A 334 -8.30 8.63 -9.68
CA LYS A 334 -7.02 9.34 -9.84
C LYS A 334 -5.85 8.43 -9.56
N GLN A 335 -5.93 7.59 -8.57
CA GLN A 335 -4.82 6.73 -8.18
C GLN A 335 -4.58 5.57 -9.14
N LYS A 336 -5.63 4.88 -9.63
CA LYS A 336 -5.47 3.85 -10.66
C LYS A 336 -4.81 4.39 -11.93
N VAL A 337 -5.22 5.60 -12.34
CA VAL A 337 -4.59 6.30 -13.47
C VAL A 337 -3.13 6.59 -13.18
N TYR A 338 -2.82 7.02 -12.00
CA TYR A 338 -1.46 7.40 -11.60
C TYR A 338 -0.51 6.22 -11.38
N GLU A 339 -0.97 5.10 -10.81
CA GLU A 339 -0.16 3.88 -10.72
C GLU A 339 0.21 3.39 -12.13
N TYR A 340 -0.76 3.39 -13.04
CA TYR A 340 -0.52 3.06 -14.44
C TYR A 340 0.45 4.04 -15.12
N GLU A 341 0.27 5.35 -14.92
CA GLU A 341 1.18 6.36 -15.47
C GLU A 341 2.59 6.27 -14.87
N ALA A 342 2.72 5.98 -13.56
CA ALA A 342 4.01 5.80 -12.90
C ALA A 342 4.72 4.53 -13.40
N GLU A 343 4.01 3.39 -13.49
CA GLU A 343 4.55 2.15 -14.05
C GLU A 343 4.93 2.33 -15.52
N MET A 344 4.10 2.99 -16.31
CA MET A 344 4.37 3.31 -17.71
C MET A 344 5.54 4.29 -17.88
N LYS A 345 5.70 5.24 -16.97
CA LYS A 345 6.84 6.15 -16.97
C LYS A 345 8.15 5.41 -16.69
N VAL A 346 8.18 4.55 -15.67
CA VAL A 346 9.34 3.71 -15.36
C VAL A 346 9.64 2.75 -16.52
N TYR A 347 8.62 2.14 -17.11
CA TYR A 347 8.76 1.27 -18.27
C TYR A 347 9.31 2.02 -19.49
N LYS A 348 8.78 3.21 -19.78
CA LYS A 348 9.28 4.08 -20.86
C LYS A 348 10.71 4.55 -20.61
N GLU A 349 11.07 4.89 -19.38
CA GLU A 349 12.45 5.25 -19.04
C GLU A 349 13.39 4.06 -19.17
N ARG A 350 12.98 2.87 -18.76
CA ARG A 350 13.76 1.64 -18.96
C ARG A 350 13.98 1.35 -20.43
N ILE A 351 12.92 1.38 -21.27
CA ILE A 351 13.03 1.21 -22.73
C ILE A 351 13.94 2.28 -23.33
N ARG A 352 13.79 3.55 -22.91
CA ARG A 352 14.64 4.64 -23.38
C ARG A 352 16.11 4.39 -23.04
N MET A 353 16.41 3.93 -21.85
CA MET A 353 17.76 3.56 -21.43
C MET A 353 18.30 2.38 -22.24
N GLU A 354 17.50 1.34 -22.46
CA GLU A 354 17.88 0.18 -23.29
C GLU A 354 18.13 0.60 -24.75
N ILE A 355 17.26 1.41 -25.33
CA ILE A 355 17.45 1.97 -26.69
C ILE A 355 18.70 2.84 -26.73
N TRP A 356 18.94 3.67 -25.71
CA TRP A 356 20.14 4.51 -25.61
C TRP A 356 21.41 3.66 -25.52
N HIS A 357 21.42 2.61 -24.69
CA HIS A 357 22.53 1.64 -24.62
C HIS A 357 22.73 0.90 -25.94
N CYS A 358 21.66 0.43 -26.56
CA CYS A 358 21.75 -0.21 -27.90
C CYS A 358 22.26 0.77 -28.96
N SER A 359 21.82 2.01 -28.99
CA SER A 359 22.28 3.03 -29.93
C SER A 359 23.75 3.38 -29.69
N LEU A 360 24.19 3.44 -28.43
CA LEU A 360 25.59 3.69 -28.09
C LEU A 360 26.51 2.54 -28.55
N ILE A 361 26.05 1.30 -28.36
CA ILE A 361 26.77 0.11 -28.86
C ILE A 361 26.86 0.15 -30.38
N VAL A 362 25.75 0.45 -31.08
CA VAL A 362 25.73 0.58 -32.55
C VAL A 362 26.65 1.72 -33.01
N CYS A 363 26.65 2.87 -32.36
CA CYS A 363 27.57 3.96 -32.65
C CYS A 363 29.02 3.56 -32.43
N CYS A 364 29.35 2.87 -31.36
CA CYS A 364 30.70 2.36 -31.10
C CYS A 364 31.16 1.37 -32.20
N VAL A 365 30.27 0.46 -32.59
CA VAL A 365 30.53 -0.49 -33.68
C VAL A 365 30.76 0.24 -35.01
N LEU A 366 29.92 1.24 -35.32
CA LEU A 366 30.07 2.05 -36.53
C LEU A 366 31.38 2.86 -36.54
N VAL A 367 31.76 3.47 -35.42
CA VAL A 367 33.03 4.19 -35.28
C VAL A 367 34.23 3.27 -35.50
N VAL A 368 34.19 2.06 -34.91
CA VAL A 368 35.23 1.05 -35.14
C VAL A 368 35.26 0.63 -36.59
N LEU A 369 34.10 0.44 -37.21
CA LEU A 369 33.98 0.05 -38.62
C LEU A 369 34.51 1.17 -39.54
N PHE A 370 34.17 2.44 -39.27
CA PHE A 370 34.71 3.58 -40.01
C PHE A 370 36.20 3.77 -39.78
N ALA A 371 36.72 3.55 -38.57
CA ALA A 371 38.15 3.59 -38.27
C ALA A 371 38.91 2.48 -39.05
N VAL A 372 38.34 1.26 -39.05
CA VAL A 372 38.89 0.13 -39.81
C VAL A 372 38.85 0.40 -41.32
N LEU A 373 37.73 0.93 -41.84
CA LEU A 373 37.61 1.30 -43.25
C LEU A 373 38.57 2.45 -43.62
N GLY A 374 38.75 3.43 -42.74
CA GLY A 374 39.70 4.50 -42.89
C GLY A 374 41.18 4.00 -42.94
N ILE A 375 41.50 3.07 -42.03
CA ILE A 375 42.83 2.43 -42.01
C ILE A 375 43.05 1.58 -43.27
N LEU A 376 42.04 0.82 -43.69
CA LEU A 376 42.09 0.02 -44.90
C LEU A 376 42.24 0.90 -46.17
N TRP A 377 41.51 2.05 -46.17
CA TRP A 377 41.61 3.00 -47.30
C TRP A 377 42.99 3.68 -47.35
N MET A 378 43.53 4.12 -46.21
CA MET A 378 44.87 4.69 -46.13
C MET A 378 45.95 3.65 -46.52
N LYS A 379 45.78 2.40 -46.09
CA LYS A 379 46.68 1.31 -46.42
C LYS A 379 46.63 1.00 -47.93
N ARG A 380 45.42 0.91 -48.49
CA ARG A 380 45.22 0.72 -49.94
C ARG A 380 45.83 1.84 -50.73
N ARG A 381 45.80 3.05 -50.27
CA ARG A 381 46.41 4.23 -50.92
C ARG A 381 47.95 4.19 -50.88
N LYS A 382 48.52 3.69 -49.77
CA LYS A 382 49.96 3.46 -49.65
C LYS A 382 50.47 2.30 -50.50
N ASP A 383 49.70 1.20 -50.54
CA ASP A 383 50.06 -0.01 -51.24
C ASP A 383 49.93 0.15 -52.79
N MET A 384 49.03 1.03 -53.21
CA MET A 384 48.97 1.46 -54.65
C MET A 384 50.21 2.22 -55.12
N LEU A 385 51.01 2.70 -54.17
CA LEU A 385 52.24 3.46 -54.43
C LEU A 385 53.54 2.58 -54.36
N GLN A 386 53.43 1.38 -53.90
CA GLN A 386 54.56 0.44 -53.77
C GLN A 386 54.14 -0.96 -54.24
N LEU A 387 54.87 -1.48 -55.22
CA LEU A 387 54.75 -2.80 -55.84
C LEU A 387 54.88 -3.96 -54.83
N GLY A 388 53.77 -4.20 -54.03
CA GLY A 388 53.76 -5.24 -53.01
C GLY A 388 52.49 -6.08 -52.99
N TYR A 389 51.77 -6.25 -54.07
CA TYR A 389 50.37 -6.72 -54.16
C TYR A 389 50.08 -8.11 -53.54
N GLU A 390 51.04 -9.04 -53.53
CA GLU A 390 50.74 -10.40 -52.99
C GLU A 390 50.92 -10.57 -51.49
N ARG A 391 51.72 -9.73 -50.81
CA ARG A 391 51.89 -9.80 -49.34
C ARG A 391 50.75 -9.20 -48.59
N ASP A 392 50.10 -8.22 -49.19
CA ASP A 392 49.04 -7.47 -48.50
C ASP A 392 47.68 -8.19 -48.51
N MET A 393 47.43 -9.05 -49.51
CA MET A 393 46.20 -9.87 -49.55
C MET A 393 46.10 -10.88 -48.36
N ALA A 394 47.22 -11.46 -47.95
CA ALA A 394 47.28 -12.40 -46.84
C ALA A 394 47.03 -11.71 -45.50
N THR A 395 47.52 -10.47 -45.32
CA THR A 395 47.26 -9.65 -44.10
C THR A 395 45.83 -9.15 -44.04
N LEU A 396 45.23 -8.82 -45.18
CA LEU A 396 43.84 -8.42 -45.28
C LEU A 396 42.88 -9.57 -44.91
N GLN A 397 43.19 -10.78 -45.38
CA GLN A 397 42.43 -11.98 -45.05
C GLN A 397 42.52 -12.32 -43.55
N TYR A 398 43.68 -12.13 -42.93
CA TYR A 398 43.85 -12.33 -41.50
C TYR A 398 43.02 -11.34 -40.66
N HIS A 399 42.93 -10.07 -41.08
CA HIS A 399 42.13 -9.07 -40.42
C HIS A 399 40.61 -9.33 -40.56
N ILE A 400 40.17 -9.81 -41.73
CA ILE A 400 38.78 -10.20 -41.98
C ILE A 400 38.39 -11.41 -41.12
N ALA A 401 39.29 -12.37 -40.94
CA ALA A 401 39.07 -13.52 -40.08
C ALA A 401 38.97 -13.11 -38.58
N SER A 402 39.84 -12.16 -38.16
CA SER A 402 39.80 -11.59 -36.80
C SER A 402 38.50 -10.84 -36.52
N LEU A 403 38.02 -10.03 -37.46
CA LEU A 403 36.75 -9.31 -37.35
C LEU A 403 35.53 -10.25 -37.34
N ARG A 404 35.59 -11.35 -38.08
CA ARG A 404 34.56 -12.40 -38.03
C ARG A 404 34.50 -13.07 -36.65
N SER A 405 35.67 -13.32 -36.04
CA SER A 405 35.76 -13.86 -34.67
C SER A 405 35.23 -12.89 -33.62
N GLU A 406 35.45 -11.57 -33.77
CA GLU A 406 34.87 -10.56 -32.87
C GLU A 406 33.37 -10.39 -33.07
N GLN A 407 32.87 -10.49 -34.30
CA GLN A 407 31.46 -10.47 -34.62
C GLN A 407 30.72 -11.70 -34.04
N GLU A 408 31.39 -12.85 -34.04
CA GLU A 408 30.88 -14.09 -33.42
C GLU A 408 30.82 -13.94 -31.90
N LYS A 409 31.83 -13.35 -31.23
CA LYS A 409 31.82 -13.01 -29.81
C LYS A 409 30.73 -11.99 -29.44
N GLY A 410 30.48 -11.01 -30.31
CA GLY A 410 29.38 -10.06 -30.15
C GLY A 410 28.00 -10.73 -30.22
N ARG A 411 27.83 -11.71 -31.12
CA ARG A 411 26.60 -12.53 -31.21
C ARG A 411 26.38 -13.41 -29.98
N GLU A 412 27.45 -14.02 -29.45
CA GLU A 412 27.34 -14.82 -28.21
C GLU A 412 26.93 -13.98 -27.01
N THR A 413 27.42 -12.73 -26.94
CA THR A 413 27.04 -11.81 -25.84
C THR A 413 25.59 -11.36 -25.96
N LEU A 414 25.07 -11.14 -27.17
CA LEU A 414 23.64 -10.84 -27.38
C LEU A 414 22.76 -12.03 -26.99
N SER A 415 23.16 -13.23 -27.40
CA SER A 415 22.45 -14.47 -27.06
C SER A 415 22.40 -14.72 -25.54
N LYS A 416 23.49 -14.40 -24.81
CA LYS A 416 23.51 -14.50 -23.35
C LYS A 416 22.53 -13.53 -22.69
N LYS A 417 22.47 -12.28 -23.16
CA LYS A 417 21.52 -11.28 -22.68
C LYS A 417 20.06 -11.64 -22.97
N GLU A 418 19.77 -12.18 -24.14
CA GLU A 418 18.44 -12.70 -24.47
C GLU A 418 18.04 -13.86 -23.56
N CYS A 419 18.99 -14.71 -23.18
CA CYS A 419 18.75 -15.80 -22.22
C CYS A 419 18.47 -15.27 -20.80
N GLU A 420 19.16 -14.22 -20.36
CA GLU A 420 18.91 -13.57 -19.07
C GLU A 420 17.52 -12.92 -19.02
N ILE A 421 17.10 -12.26 -20.10
CA ILE A 421 15.76 -11.66 -20.21
C ILE A 421 14.67 -12.75 -20.12
N ARG A 422 14.88 -13.89 -20.78
CA ARG A 422 13.95 -15.04 -20.67
C ARG A 422 13.89 -15.59 -19.25
N LYS A 423 15.03 -15.69 -18.55
CA LYS A 423 15.06 -16.14 -17.15
C LYS A 423 14.28 -15.20 -16.22
N MET A 424 14.47 -13.88 -16.39
CA MET A 424 13.71 -12.89 -15.62
C MET A 424 12.20 -12.94 -15.92
N ALA A 425 11.81 -13.21 -17.17
CA ALA A 425 10.40 -13.39 -17.53
C ALA A 425 9.80 -14.65 -16.87
N ASP A 426 10.57 -15.76 -16.84
CA ASP A 426 10.18 -16.98 -16.14
C ASP A 426 10.09 -16.78 -14.61
N GLU A 427 11.01 -16.03 -14.03
CA GLU A 427 10.98 -15.67 -12.60
C GLU A 427 9.76 -14.81 -12.28
N LYS A 428 9.43 -13.85 -13.16
CA LYS A 428 8.24 -13.02 -13.04
C LYS A 428 6.96 -13.86 -13.10
N ALA A 429 6.89 -14.81 -14.04
CA ALA A 429 5.76 -15.73 -14.14
C ALA A 429 5.62 -16.61 -12.89
N LYS A 430 6.72 -17.13 -12.35
CA LYS A 430 6.74 -17.88 -11.09
C LYS A 430 6.28 -17.03 -9.92
N LEU A 431 6.68 -15.75 -9.87
CA LEU A 431 6.26 -14.83 -8.83
C LEU A 431 4.75 -14.56 -8.90
N CYS A 432 4.20 -14.36 -10.10
CA CYS A 432 2.76 -14.23 -10.30
C CYS A 432 2.00 -15.47 -9.80
N ASN A 433 2.51 -16.67 -10.11
CA ASN A 433 1.93 -17.92 -9.63
C ASN A 433 1.97 -18.00 -8.09
N LEU A 434 3.10 -17.66 -7.45
CA LEU A 434 3.24 -17.63 -6.00
C LEU A 434 2.31 -16.62 -5.32
N ILE A 435 2.09 -15.47 -5.95
CA ILE A 435 1.13 -14.46 -5.47
C ILE A 435 -0.29 -15.01 -5.58
N PHE A 436 -0.61 -15.66 -6.69
CA PHE A 436 -1.91 -16.27 -6.89
C PHE A 436 -2.17 -17.41 -5.88
N GLU A 437 -1.19 -18.25 -5.59
CA GLU A 437 -1.26 -19.33 -4.58
C GLU A 437 -1.62 -18.84 -3.17
N LYS A 438 -1.26 -17.60 -2.84
CA LYS A 438 -1.59 -16.97 -1.55
C LYS A 438 -3.00 -16.38 -1.50
N SER A 439 -3.67 -16.22 -2.63
CA SER A 439 -5.02 -15.66 -2.70
C SER A 439 -6.06 -16.60 -2.07
N THR A 440 -7.12 -16.02 -1.54
CA THR A 440 -8.25 -16.77 -0.96
C THR A 440 -8.96 -17.62 -2.01
N ILE A 441 -9.06 -17.07 -3.22
CA ILE A 441 -9.69 -17.79 -4.34
C ILE A 441 -8.85 -18.99 -4.79
N TYR A 442 -7.52 -18.93 -4.75
CA TYR A 442 -6.66 -20.07 -5.04
C TYR A 442 -6.89 -21.21 -4.06
N LYS A 443 -7.00 -20.92 -2.75
CA LYS A 443 -7.28 -21.95 -1.73
C LYS A 443 -8.60 -22.66 -2.01
N LYS A 444 -9.63 -21.90 -2.40
CA LYS A 444 -10.91 -22.47 -2.84
C LYS A 444 -10.77 -23.35 -4.09
N ILE A 445 -10.00 -22.93 -5.07
CA ILE A 445 -9.72 -23.74 -6.27
C ILE A 445 -8.96 -25.00 -5.89
N ALA A 446 -7.98 -24.89 -4.99
CA ALA A 446 -7.22 -26.04 -4.49
C ALA A 446 -8.14 -27.06 -3.77
N GLU A 447 -9.05 -26.60 -2.93
CA GLU A 447 -10.06 -27.46 -2.30
C GLU A 447 -10.98 -28.13 -3.35
N LEU A 448 -11.43 -27.37 -4.34
CA LEU A 448 -12.23 -27.91 -5.43
C LEU A 448 -11.45 -28.94 -6.28
N SER A 449 -10.15 -28.73 -6.48
CA SER A 449 -9.29 -29.63 -7.24
C SER A 449 -9.14 -31.03 -6.59
N LEU A 450 -9.34 -31.13 -5.27
CA LEU A 450 -9.32 -32.39 -4.53
C LEU A 450 -10.57 -33.25 -4.75
N GLN A 451 -11.57 -32.72 -5.44
CA GLN A 451 -12.78 -33.50 -5.75
C GLN A 451 -12.45 -34.66 -6.70
N LYS A 452 -12.88 -35.90 -6.34
CA LYS A 452 -12.61 -37.05 -7.17
C LYS A 452 -13.33 -36.98 -8.52
N LYS A 453 -12.57 -37.17 -9.61
CA LYS A 453 -13.12 -37.39 -10.94
C LYS A 453 -14.02 -38.66 -10.90
N GLY A 454 -15.32 -38.50 -11.11
CA GLY A 454 -16.25 -39.64 -11.14
C GLY A 454 -17.45 -39.54 -10.20
N ARG A 455 -17.58 -38.50 -9.40
CA ARG A 455 -18.84 -38.26 -8.68
C ARG A 455 -19.98 -37.89 -9.66
N LYS A 456 -21.24 -38.26 -9.29
CA LYS A 456 -22.40 -37.84 -10.09
C LYS A 456 -22.39 -36.30 -10.25
N LYS A 457 -22.78 -35.83 -11.42
CA LYS A 457 -22.76 -34.40 -11.80
C LYS A 457 -23.40 -33.44 -10.78
N GLN A 458 -24.33 -33.92 -9.96
CA GLN A 458 -25.02 -33.19 -8.90
C GLN A 458 -24.22 -33.07 -7.58
N GLU A 459 -23.11 -33.76 -7.43
CA GLU A 459 -22.29 -33.74 -6.22
C GLU A 459 -20.96 -32.99 -6.37
N ILE A 460 -20.69 -32.48 -7.58
CA ILE A 460 -19.46 -31.76 -7.88
C ILE A 460 -19.68 -30.29 -7.62
N ARG A 461 -18.99 -29.76 -6.64
CA ARG A 461 -18.97 -28.32 -6.34
C ARG A 461 -18.17 -27.56 -7.41
N VAL A 462 -18.73 -26.48 -7.91
CA VAL A 462 -18.08 -25.57 -8.86
C VAL A 462 -18.03 -24.17 -8.26
N LEU A 463 -17.21 -23.29 -8.80
CA LEU A 463 -17.24 -21.87 -8.39
C LEU A 463 -18.59 -21.24 -8.77
N VAL A 464 -19.24 -20.62 -7.80
CA VAL A 464 -20.46 -19.83 -8.05
C VAL A 464 -20.10 -18.51 -8.74
N GLU A 465 -21.09 -17.83 -9.31
CA GLU A 465 -20.87 -16.63 -10.14
C GLU A 465 -20.09 -15.53 -9.43
N GLU A 466 -20.37 -15.29 -8.15
CA GLU A 466 -19.64 -14.33 -7.33
C GLU A 466 -18.16 -14.72 -7.17
N GLU A 467 -17.88 -15.98 -6.94
CA GLU A 467 -16.52 -16.52 -6.80
C GLU A 467 -15.76 -16.48 -8.13
N GLN A 468 -16.45 -16.72 -9.25
CA GLN A 468 -15.89 -16.56 -10.59
C GLN A 468 -15.50 -15.10 -10.86
N ASN A 469 -16.31 -14.14 -10.42
CA ASN A 469 -16.00 -12.72 -10.54
C ASN A 469 -14.79 -12.32 -9.69
N ILE A 470 -14.69 -12.85 -8.46
CA ILE A 470 -13.51 -12.69 -7.61
C ILE A 470 -12.28 -13.28 -8.31
N LEU A 471 -12.41 -14.48 -8.90
CA LEU A 471 -11.32 -15.11 -9.65
C LEU A 471 -10.88 -14.26 -10.83
N ARG A 472 -11.82 -13.76 -11.64
CA ARG A 472 -11.52 -12.88 -12.78
C ARG A 472 -10.76 -11.64 -12.34
N THR A 473 -11.22 -10.98 -11.29
CA THR A 473 -10.60 -9.76 -10.76
C THR A 473 -9.20 -10.06 -10.21
N THR A 474 -9.05 -11.15 -9.46
CA THR A 474 -7.76 -11.57 -8.88
C THR A 474 -6.75 -11.88 -9.97
N ILE A 475 -7.13 -12.67 -10.97
CA ILE A 475 -6.27 -13.02 -12.12
C ILE A 475 -5.93 -11.78 -12.95
N ALA A 476 -6.90 -10.91 -13.21
CA ALA A 476 -6.67 -9.68 -13.97
C ALA A 476 -5.67 -8.75 -13.28
N ASN A 477 -5.65 -8.72 -11.95
CA ASN A 477 -4.70 -7.91 -11.19
C ASN A 477 -3.30 -8.53 -11.14
N ILE A 478 -3.20 -9.84 -10.91
CA ILE A 478 -1.91 -10.53 -10.73
C ILE A 478 -1.18 -10.75 -12.07
N TYR A 479 -1.92 -11.17 -13.09
CA TYR A 479 -1.36 -11.49 -14.42
C TYR A 479 -1.58 -10.37 -15.44
N ARG A 480 -1.78 -9.14 -14.97
CA ARG A 480 -2.11 -7.98 -15.81
C ARG A 480 -1.20 -7.86 -17.03
N ASP A 481 0.11 -7.91 -16.83
CA ASP A 481 1.08 -7.74 -17.92
C ASP A 481 1.01 -8.92 -18.91
N TYR A 482 0.76 -10.12 -18.41
CA TYR A 482 0.58 -11.29 -19.26
C TYR A 482 -0.74 -11.23 -20.05
N ILE A 483 -1.81 -10.74 -19.44
CA ILE A 483 -3.09 -10.53 -20.12
C ILE A 483 -2.97 -9.45 -21.21
N ILE A 484 -2.24 -8.36 -20.93
CA ILE A 484 -1.95 -7.33 -21.91
C ILE A 484 -1.19 -7.95 -23.10
N TYR A 485 -0.11 -8.69 -22.81
CA TYR A 485 0.66 -9.40 -23.82
C TYR A 485 -0.23 -10.35 -24.66
N LEU A 486 -1.10 -11.14 -24.02
CA LEU A 486 -2.01 -12.04 -24.72
C LEU A 486 -2.97 -11.30 -25.65
N LYS A 487 -3.51 -10.16 -25.23
CA LYS A 487 -4.40 -9.33 -26.05
C LYS A 487 -3.67 -8.63 -27.20
N GLU A 488 -2.40 -8.30 -27.02
CA GLU A 488 -1.55 -7.75 -28.07
C GLU A 488 -1.19 -8.82 -29.12
N VAL A 489 -0.80 -10.01 -28.66
CA VAL A 489 -0.39 -11.10 -29.57
C VAL A 489 -1.59 -11.77 -30.22
N TYR A 490 -2.73 -11.87 -29.51
CA TYR A 490 -3.95 -12.54 -29.96
C TYR A 490 -5.18 -11.64 -29.76
N PRO A 491 -5.40 -10.63 -30.62
CA PRO A 491 -6.50 -9.65 -30.46
C PRO A 491 -7.90 -10.26 -30.41
N LYS A 492 -8.07 -11.46 -30.96
CA LYS A 492 -9.36 -12.22 -30.97
C LYS A 492 -9.64 -12.95 -29.64
N TYR A 493 -8.74 -12.92 -28.65
CA TYR A 493 -8.95 -13.57 -27.36
C TYR A 493 -9.96 -12.77 -26.51
N THR A 494 -10.95 -13.47 -25.98
CA THR A 494 -11.90 -12.93 -25.03
C THR A 494 -11.27 -12.88 -23.62
N GLU A 495 -11.91 -12.17 -22.69
CA GLU A 495 -11.47 -12.15 -21.28
C GLU A 495 -11.39 -13.54 -20.68
N ASP A 496 -12.35 -14.40 -21.00
CA ASP A 496 -12.35 -15.79 -20.57
C ASP A 496 -11.23 -16.62 -21.21
N ASP A 497 -10.79 -16.29 -22.44
CA ASP A 497 -9.64 -16.94 -23.06
C ASP A 497 -8.33 -16.52 -22.34
N CYS A 498 -8.22 -15.25 -21.95
CA CYS A 498 -7.12 -14.76 -21.14
C CYS A 498 -7.11 -15.40 -19.74
N LEU A 499 -8.25 -15.48 -19.07
CA LEU A 499 -8.42 -16.17 -17.80
C LEU A 499 -7.99 -17.64 -17.90
N PHE A 500 -8.45 -18.32 -18.96
CA PHE A 500 -8.06 -19.70 -19.25
C PHE A 500 -6.54 -19.85 -19.40
N SER A 501 -5.90 -18.95 -20.15
CA SER A 501 -4.44 -18.94 -20.36
C SER A 501 -3.70 -18.79 -19.03
N CYS A 502 -4.12 -17.86 -18.18
CA CYS A 502 -3.52 -17.65 -16.86
C CYS A 502 -3.68 -18.87 -15.95
N LEU A 503 -4.87 -19.48 -15.90
CA LEU A 503 -5.11 -20.70 -15.10
C LEU A 503 -4.29 -21.88 -15.60
N SER A 504 -4.07 -21.97 -16.90
CA SER A 504 -3.21 -23.00 -17.50
C SER A 504 -1.74 -22.83 -17.11
N LEU A 505 -1.25 -21.57 -17.01
CA LEU A 505 0.10 -21.25 -16.52
C LEU A 505 0.31 -21.63 -15.06
N CYS A 506 -0.76 -21.58 -14.24
CA CYS A 506 -0.73 -22.02 -12.84
C CYS A 506 -0.63 -23.55 -12.68
N GLY A 507 -0.64 -24.31 -13.75
CA GLY A 507 -0.50 -25.77 -13.73
C GLY A 507 -1.76 -26.53 -13.34
N TRP A 508 -2.93 -25.88 -13.30
CA TRP A 508 -4.20 -26.55 -13.02
C TRP A 508 -4.59 -27.51 -14.14
N ASP A 509 -5.13 -28.67 -13.76
CA ASP A 509 -5.63 -29.64 -14.73
C ASP A 509 -6.95 -29.17 -15.37
N ASP A 510 -7.29 -29.74 -16.50
CA ASP A 510 -8.47 -29.36 -17.28
C ASP A 510 -9.79 -29.51 -16.50
N PHE A 511 -9.85 -30.43 -15.55
CA PHE A 511 -11.02 -30.61 -14.71
C PHE A 511 -11.16 -29.45 -13.71
N THR A 512 -10.09 -29.11 -13.03
CA THR A 512 -10.03 -27.98 -12.08
C THR A 512 -10.34 -26.67 -12.79
N ILE A 513 -9.81 -26.46 -13.98
CA ILE A 513 -10.11 -25.27 -14.79
C ILE A 513 -11.60 -25.23 -15.15
N ALA A 514 -12.23 -26.36 -15.49
CA ALA A 514 -13.68 -26.40 -15.75
C ALA A 514 -14.48 -25.97 -14.52
N LEU A 515 -14.10 -26.42 -13.31
CA LEU A 515 -14.74 -26.01 -12.05
C LEU A 515 -14.62 -24.49 -11.82
N CYS A 516 -13.50 -23.89 -12.20
CA CYS A 516 -13.30 -22.44 -12.15
C CYS A 516 -14.25 -21.65 -13.07
N PHE A 517 -14.68 -22.26 -14.17
CA PHE A 517 -15.68 -21.72 -15.08
C PHE A 517 -17.13 -22.14 -14.74
N GLY A 518 -17.34 -22.60 -13.52
CA GLY A 518 -18.68 -23.01 -13.06
C GLY A 518 -19.20 -24.31 -13.69
N ASN A 519 -18.31 -25.13 -14.24
CA ASN A 519 -18.72 -26.33 -14.96
C ASN A 519 -18.02 -27.61 -14.47
N SER A 520 -18.77 -28.67 -14.30
CA SER A 520 -18.26 -29.97 -13.86
C SER A 520 -17.75 -30.87 -15.00
N ASP A 521 -17.83 -30.42 -16.25
CA ASP A 521 -17.43 -31.18 -17.43
C ASP A 521 -16.16 -30.60 -18.09
N LYS A 522 -15.05 -31.33 -17.99
CA LYS A 522 -13.76 -30.94 -18.59
C LYS A 522 -13.79 -30.77 -20.12
N ARG A 523 -14.80 -31.32 -20.82
CA ARG A 523 -14.92 -31.18 -22.28
C ARG A 523 -15.03 -29.74 -22.71
N ILE A 524 -15.61 -28.86 -21.90
CA ILE A 524 -15.69 -27.42 -22.17
C ILE A 524 -14.30 -26.78 -22.25
N VAL A 525 -13.38 -27.19 -21.39
CA VAL A 525 -12.00 -26.71 -21.40
C VAL A 525 -11.26 -27.19 -22.66
N ILE A 526 -11.46 -28.45 -23.04
CA ILE A 526 -10.87 -29.00 -24.27
C ILE A 526 -11.39 -28.25 -25.52
N GLN A 527 -12.71 -27.98 -25.57
CA GLN A 527 -13.31 -27.21 -26.65
C GLN A 527 -12.80 -25.76 -26.68
N ARG A 528 -12.59 -25.14 -25.51
CA ARG A 528 -12.02 -23.79 -25.41
C ARG A 528 -10.60 -23.77 -25.93
N ARG A 529 -9.76 -24.72 -25.51
CA ARG A 529 -8.36 -24.86 -26.00
C ARG A 529 -8.32 -25.03 -27.52
N TYR A 530 -9.21 -25.82 -28.09
CA TYR A 530 -9.32 -25.97 -29.54
C TYR A 530 -9.69 -24.65 -30.22
N ARG A 531 -10.73 -23.94 -29.72
CA ARG A 531 -11.14 -22.63 -30.25
C ARG A 531 -10.02 -21.59 -30.16
N MET A 532 -9.29 -21.56 -29.06
CA MET A 532 -8.16 -20.65 -28.90
C MET A 532 -7.04 -20.97 -29.89
N LYS A 533 -6.74 -22.24 -30.13
CA LYS A 533 -5.77 -22.66 -31.15
C LYS A 533 -6.18 -22.21 -32.55
N MET A 534 -7.44 -22.24 -32.88
CA MET A 534 -7.95 -21.72 -34.16
C MET A 534 -7.81 -20.19 -34.22
N LYS A 535 -8.10 -19.48 -33.15
CA LYS A 535 -7.93 -18.02 -33.05
C LYS A 535 -6.45 -17.56 -33.10
N SER A 536 -5.52 -18.44 -32.77
CA SER A 536 -4.09 -18.16 -32.79
C SER A 536 -3.41 -18.54 -34.13
N SER A 537 -4.12 -19.26 -35.01
CA SER A 537 -3.59 -19.74 -36.30
C SER A 537 -3.95 -18.82 -37.47
N ASP A 538 -4.87 -17.87 -37.24
CA ASP A 538 -5.28 -16.80 -38.16
C ASP A 538 -4.63 -15.45 -37.78
#